data_e7b4b2dbd54ff8803a185fd8f0a31eed
#
_entry.id   e7b4b2dbd54ff8803a185fd8f0a31eed
#
_cell.length_a   1.000
_cell.length_b   1.000
_cell.length_c   1.000
_cell.angle_alpha   90.00
_cell.angle_beta   90.00
_cell.angle_gamma   90.00
#
_symmetry.space_group_name_H-M   'P 1'
#
loop_
_entity.id
_entity.type
_entity.pdbx_description
1 polymer ?
#
loop_
_entity_poly.entity_id
_entity_poly.type
_entity_poly.pdbx_seq_one_letter_code
_entity_poly.pdbx_strand_id
1 'polypeptide(L)'
;MLDNQDKYETIYYDYRWDEDFIKYPVLIPNSSDSRIIIAALQVNDDFIFTTHDFNCAGLAEECGLNVEYIRPEPDKTTGYKILTCGTDEKLACFYSNLLNPDNPYDLKTNEYILIQDKTQRIIDAYRYVDNLDKPYIPLNEKPFESSMFGKVKPKDIYQKMAMDSLVNNQLTMLKGPAGSGKSFLSLSYLFDRLEHGKIDRVIIFCNTVATNGSAKLGLIK
;
A
#
# COMPACT_ATOMS: atom_id res chain seq x y z
N MET A 1 26.59 -0.76 2.82
CA MET A 1 26.09 0.03 1.68
C MET A 1 26.83 1.34 1.47
N LEU A 2 28.07 1.50 1.97
CA LEU A 2 28.84 2.76 1.85
C LEU A 2 30.10 2.63 0.98
N ASP A 3 30.35 1.47 0.38
CA ASP A 3 31.61 1.23 -0.36
C ASP A 3 31.53 1.44 -1.89
N ASN A 4 30.47 2.04 -2.42
CA ASN A 4 30.30 2.20 -3.86
C ASN A 4 30.17 3.68 -4.31
N GLN A 5 30.45 4.66 -3.46
CA GLN A 5 30.33 6.08 -3.85
C GLN A 5 31.37 6.51 -4.93
N ASP A 6 32.50 5.80 -5.03
CA ASP A 6 33.55 6.11 -6.02
C ASP A 6 33.27 5.55 -7.44
N LYS A 7 32.10 4.88 -7.65
CA LYS A 7 31.74 4.29 -8.96
C LYS A 7 30.70 5.09 -9.74
N TYR A 8 30.17 6.15 -9.18
CA TYR A 8 29.10 6.92 -9.83
C TYR A 8 29.60 8.32 -10.15
N GLU A 9 29.54 8.68 -11.43
CA GLU A 9 29.76 10.03 -11.90
C GLU A 9 28.45 10.79 -11.89
N THR A 10 28.42 11.99 -11.29
CA THR A 10 27.24 12.87 -11.35
C THR A 10 27.39 13.81 -12.52
N ILE A 11 26.50 13.66 -13.50
CA ILE A 11 26.50 14.47 -14.71
C ILE A 11 25.44 15.55 -14.59
N TYR A 12 25.84 16.81 -14.79
CA TYR A 12 24.95 17.96 -14.79
C TYR A 12 24.69 18.39 -16.22
N TYR A 13 23.42 18.57 -16.59
CA TYR A 13 23.01 19.04 -17.91
C TYR A 13 22.35 20.40 -17.82
N ASP A 14 22.69 21.30 -18.74
CA ASP A 14 21.97 22.55 -18.97
C ASP A 14 20.92 22.31 -20.06
N TYR A 15 19.68 22.59 -19.76
CA TYR A 15 18.56 22.27 -20.63
C TYR A 15 18.20 23.44 -21.54
N ARG A 16 18.12 23.20 -22.82
CA ARG A 16 17.48 24.09 -23.80
C ARG A 16 16.08 23.56 -24.07
N TRP A 17 15.16 23.84 -23.21
CA TRP A 17 13.85 23.24 -23.14
C TRP A 17 13.03 23.29 -24.41
N ASP A 18 13.04 24.42 -25.12
CA ASP A 18 12.12 24.65 -26.22
C ASP A 18 12.50 23.84 -27.49
N GLU A 19 13.77 23.66 -27.77
CA GLU A 19 14.26 22.93 -28.94
C GLU A 19 14.08 21.41 -28.78
N ASP A 20 14.37 20.89 -27.59
CA ASP A 20 14.29 19.46 -27.30
C ASP A 20 12.87 18.94 -27.30
N PHE A 21 11.91 19.70 -26.78
CA PHE A 21 10.48 19.31 -26.81
C PHE A 21 9.85 19.37 -28.21
N ILE A 22 10.34 20.21 -29.09
CA ILE A 22 9.93 20.21 -30.52
C ILE A 22 10.38 18.91 -31.19
N LYS A 23 11.57 18.42 -30.86
CA LYS A 23 12.11 17.19 -31.45
C LYS A 23 11.41 15.92 -30.91
N TYR A 24 10.94 15.96 -29.66
CA TYR A 24 10.29 14.83 -28.98
C TYR A 24 8.89 15.21 -28.49
N PRO A 25 7.88 15.28 -29.40
CA PRO A 25 6.54 15.79 -29.08
C PRO A 25 5.75 14.92 -28.08
N VAL A 26 6.19 13.69 -27.83
CA VAL A 26 5.63 12.79 -26.80
C VAL A 26 5.94 13.26 -25.37
N LEU A 27 6.99 14.07 -25.21
CA LEU A 27 7.42 14.55 -23.89
C LEU A 27 6.63 15.81 -23.49
N ILE A 28 6.38 15.92 -22.19
CA ILE A 28 5.61 17.05 -21.60
C ILE A 28 6.59 18.00 -20.88
N PRO A 29 6.67 19.28 -21.25
CA PRO A 29 7.67 20.22 -20.74
C PRO A 29 7.79 20.34 -19.23
N ASN A 30 6.69 20.20 -18.48
CA ASN A 30 6.67 20.35 -17.03
C ASN A 30 6.71 19.02 -16.24
N SER A 31 6.91 17.90 -16.94
CA SER A 31 7.07 16.59 -16.31
C SER A 31 8.53 16.34 -15.90
N SER A 32 8.74 15.85 -14.68
CA SER A 32 10.06 15.41 -14.19
C SER A 32 10.63 14.29 -15.06
N ASP A 33 9.80 13.33 -15.48
CA ASP A 33 10.21 12.19 -16.28
C ASP A 33 10.71 12.63 -17.66
N SER A 34 9.98 13.57 -18.30
CA SER A 34 10.38 14.14 -19.58
C SER A 34 11.73 14.85 -19.49
N ARG A 35 12.00 15.53 -18.37
CA ARG A 35 13.29 16.19 -18.12
C ARG A 35 14.44 15.19 -18.01
N ILE A 36 14.22 14.10 -17.29
CA ILE A 36 15.20 13.04 -17.10
C ILE A 36 15.50 12.38 -18.46
N ILE A 37 14.46 12.12 -19.27
CA ILE A 37 14.62 11.53 -20.61
C ILE A 37 15.40 12.45 -21.54
N ILE A 38 15.08 13.76 -21.56
CA ILE A 38 15.84 14.73 -22.37
C ILE A 38 17.32 14.79 -21.94
N ALA A 39 17.58 14.81 -20.64
CA ALA A 39 18.96 14.77 -20.15
C ALA A 39 19.69 13.50 -20.61
N ALA A 40 19.03 12.36 -20.56
CA ALA A 40 19.58 11.09 -21.03
C ALA A 40 19.87 11.10 -22.55
N LEU A 41 18.98 11.70 -23.36
CA LEU A 41 19.17 11.83 -24.81
C LEU A 41 20.37 12.71 -25.21
N GLN A 42 20.85 13.55 -24.32
CA GLN A 42 22.05 14.40 -24.56
C GLN A 42 23.38 13.72 -24.22
N VAL A 43 23.32 12.53 -23.60
CA VAL A 43 24.51 11.73 -23.31
C VAL A 43 25.03 11.12 -24.62
N ASN A 44 26.31 11.35 -24.93
CA ASN A 44 26.92 10.88 -26.19
C ASN A 44 27.51 9.47 -26.07
N ASP A 45 27.42 8.83 -24.92
CA ASP A 45 27.98 7.51 -24.64
C ASP A 45 26.95 6.41 -24.81
N ASP A 46 27.37 5.19 -25.09
CA ASP A 46 26.54 4.01 -25.05
C ASP A 46 26.15 3.70 -23.60
N PHE A 47 24.87 3.83 -23.27
CA PHE A 47 24.36 3.52 -21.94
C PHE A 47 22.97 2.87 -22.02
N ILE A 48 22.55 2.27 -20.91
CA ILE A 48 21.22 1.72 -20.74
C ILE A 48 20.46 2.62 -19.76
N PHE A 49 19.32 3.16 -20.19
CA PHE A 49 18.44 3.93 -19.33
C PHE A 49 17.62 2.99 -18.45
N THR A 50 17.89 3.01 -17.16
CA THR A 50 17.27 2.07 -16.22
C THR A 50 16.25 2.79 -15.35
N THR A 51 15.01 2.29 -15.27
CA THR A 51 13.94 2.88 -14.46
C THR A 51 12.98 1.84 -13.87
N HIS A 52 12.38 2.17 -12.72
CA HIS A 52 11.29 1.42 -12.09
C HIS A 52 9.90 1.94 -12.50
N ASP A 53 9.83 3.09 -13.18
CA ASP A 53 8.56 3.65 -13.65
C ASP A 53 8.25 3.13 -15.06
N PHE A 54 7.12 2.43 -15.17
CA PHE A 54 6.68 1.85 -16.43
C PHE A 54 6.38 2.89 -17.50
N ASN A 55 5.78 4.03 -17.11
CA ASN A 55 5.45 5.09 -18.05
C ASN A 55 6.71 5.82 -18.52
N CYS A 56 7.63 6.08 -17.59
CA CYS A 56 8.94 6.66 -17.93
C CYS A 56 9.73 5.75 -18.86
N ALA A 57 9.71 4.42 -18.66
CA ALA A 57 10.34 3.45 -19.54
C ALA A 57 9.77 3.54 -20.97
N GLY A 58 8.45 3.49 -21.11
CA GLY A 58 7.78 3.56 -22.41
C GLY A 58 8.06 4.87 -23.17
N LEU A 59 8.05 6.01 -22.47
CA LEU A 59 8.38 7.30 -23.07
C LEU A 59 9.84 7.36 -23.50
N ALA A 60 10.76 6.81 -22.73
CA ALA A 60 12.18 6.76 -23.05
C ALA A 60 12.47 5.87 -24.28
N GLU A 61 11.81 4.71 -24.39
CA GLU A 61 11.87 3.84 -25.57
C GLU A 61 11.33 4.55 -26.82
N GLU A 62 10.21 5.25 -26.70
CA GLU A 62 9.60 6.00 -27.81
C GLU A 62 10.50 7.15 -28.28
N CYS A 63 11.31 7.72 -27.39
CA CYS A 63 12.33 8.70 -27.70
C CYS A 63 13.63 8.10 -28.28
N GLY A 64 13.76 6.77 -28.36
CA GLY A 64 14.88 6.06 -28.96
C GLY A 64 16.02 5.69 -28.02
N LEU A 65 15.81 5.78 -26.71
CA LEU A 65 16.77 5.29 -25.71
C LEU A 65 16.75 3.75 -25.62
N ASN A 66 17.91 3.17 -25.33
CA ASN A 66 18.00 1.76 -24.93
C ASN A 66 17.58 1.64 -23.45
N VAL A 67 16.43 1.03 -23.18
CA VAL A 67 15.81 1.05 -21.85
C VAL A 67 15.78 -0.33 -21.21
N GLU A 68 16.13 -0.39 -19.93
CA GLU A 68 15.91 -1.54 -19.06
C GLU A 68 14.85 -1.18 -17.99
N TYR A 69 13.65 -1.71 -18.14
CA TYR A 69 12.61 -1.60 -17.13
C TYR A 69 12.84 -2.62 -16.02
N ILE A 70 13.25 -2.14 -14.85
CA ILE A 70 13.37 -2.97 -13.64
C ILE A 70 12.00 -3.06 -12.98
N ARG A 71 11.34 -4.21 -13.18
CA ARG A 71 10.07 -4.45 -12.50
C ARG A 71 10.30 -4.43 -10.99
N PRO A 72 9.61 -3.55 -10.22
CA PRO A 72 9.69 -3.60 -8.78
C PRO A 72 9.23 -4.97 -8.30
N GLU A 73 9.98 -5.56 -7.36
CA GLU A 73 9.53 -6.80 -6.74
C GLU A 73 8.15 -6.54 -6.10
N PRO A 74 7.17 -7.41 -6.36
CA PRO A 74 5.87 -7.27 -5.73
C PRO A 74 6.06 -7.31 -4.21
N ASP A 75 5.52 -6.31 -3.52
CA ASP A 75 5.48 -6.29 -2.08
C ASP A 75 4.76 -7.56 -1.58
N LYS A 76 5.54 -8.48 -1.02
CA LYS A 76 5.05 -9.77 -0.51
C LYS A 76 4.34 -9.63 0.84
N THR A 77 4.38 -8.43 1.43
CA THR A 77 3.76 -8.17 2.72
C THR A 77 2.25 -8.04 2.56
N THR A 78 1.52 -9.05 2.99
CA THR A 78 0.06 -9.06 2.98
C THR A 78 -0.55 -8.52 4.27
N GLY A 79 0.27 -8.38 5.33
CA GLY A 79 -0.17 -8.03 6.69
C GLY A 79 -0.85 -9.18 7.41
N TYR A 80 -0.93 -10.37 6.81
CA TYR A 80 -1.48 -11.56 7.46
C TYR A 80 -0.84 -12.85 6.93
N LYS A 81 -0.91 -13.91 7.75
CA LYS A 81 -0.57 -15.28 7.38
C LYS A 81 -1.79 -16.17 7.51
N ILE A 82 -1.89 -17.20 6.68
CA ILE A 82 -2.96 -18.20 6.74
C ILE A 82 -2.35 -19.50 7.28
N LEU A 83 -2.90 -20.00 8.39
CA LEU A 83 -2.58 -21.28 8.96
C LEU A 83 -3.69 -22.28 8.63
N THR A 84 -3.40 -23.25 7.78
CA THR A 84 -4.35 -24.31 7.43
C THR A 84 -4.25 -25.45 8.43
N CYS A 85 -5.28 -25.63 9.23
CA CYS A 85 -5.44 -26.71 10.20
C CYS A 85 -6.30 -27.82 9.57
N GLY A 86 -5.65 -28.77 8.88
CA GLY A 86 -6.34 -29.88 8.21
C GLY A 86 -6.86 -30.98 9.14
N THR A 87 -6.48 -30.95 10.43
CA THR A 87 -6.91 -31.93 11.45
C THR A 87 -7.26 -31.23 12.76
N ASP A 88 -8.11 -31.85 13.56
CA ASP A 88 -8.52 -31.32 14.87
C ASP A 88 -7.33 -31.21 15.83
N GLU A 89 -6.32 -32.08 15.70
CA GLU A 89 -5.07 -32.03 16.48
C GLU A 89 -4.26 -30.77 16.20
N LYS A 90 -4.11 -30.39 14.92
CA LYS A 90 -3.40 -29.16 14.54
C LYS A 90 -4.15 -27.93 15.03
N LEU A 91 -5.48 -27.96 15.00
CA LEU A 91 -6.30 -26.88 15.52
C LEU A 91 -6.18 -26.78 17.05
N ALA A 92 -6.23 -27.89 17.76
CA ALA A 92 -6.02 -27.93 19.19
C ALA A 92 -4.60 -27.44 19.60
N CYS A 93 -3.57 -27.82 18.82
CA CYS A 93 -2.21 -27.34 19.00
C CYS A 93 -2.12 -25.81 18.82
N PHE A 94 -2.78 -25.24 17.81
CA PHE A 94 -2.83 -23.80 17.62
C PHE A 94 -3.47 -23.12 18.86
N TYR A 95 -4.64 -23.56 19.30
CA TYR A 95 -5.32 -22.94 20.45
C TYR A 95 -4.55 -23.10 21.77
N SER A 96 -3.82 -24.19 21.96
CA SER A 96 -2.94 -24.33 23.11
C SER A 96 -1.75 -23.34 23.09
N ASN A 97 -1.27 -22.99 21.89
CA ASN A 97 -0.18 -22.05 21.69
C ASN A 97 -0.61 -20.57 21.81
N LEU A 98 -1.91 -20.25 21.81
CA LEU A 98 -2.37 -18.86 21.95
C LEU A 98 -1.94 -18.20 23.28
N LEU A 99 -1.72 -19.01 24.29
CA LEU A 99 -1.28 -18.55 25.62
C LEU A 99 0.25 -18.55 25.76
N ASN A 100 0.96 -19.04 24.75
CA ASN A 100 2.41 -19.10 24.76
C ASN A 100 2.96 -17.78 24.21
N PRO A 101 3.90 -17.10 24.88
CA PRO A 101 4.57 -15.92 24.36
C PRO A 101 5.44 -16.20 23.14
N ASP A 102 5.79 -17.47 22.89
CA ASP A 102 6.54 -17.85 21.70
C ASP A 102 5.78 -17.53 20.43
N ASN A 103 6.51 -17.16 19.39
CA ASN A 103 5.97 -16.83 18.08
C ASN A 103 6.36 -17.88 17.02
N PRO A 104 5.80 -19.09 17.09
CA PRO A 104 6.16 -20.18 16.17
C PRO A 104 5.76 -19.91 14.73
N TYR A 105 4.93 -18.88 14.50
CA TYR A 105 4.44 -18.48 13.18
C TYR A 105 5.23 -17.33 12.56
N ASP A 106 6.29 -16.85 13.23
CA ASP A 106 7.12 -15.72 12.76
C ASP A 106 6.25 -14.52 12.30
N LEU A 107 5.33 -14.10 13.18
CA LEU A 107 4.47 -12.94 12.97
C LEU A 107 5.19 -11.67 13.46
N LYS A 108 5.02 -10.59 12.72
CA LYS A 108 5.42 -9.26 13.18
C LYS A 108 4.30 -8.62 13.99
N THR A 109 4.66 -7.73 14.90
CA THR A 109 3.66 -6.95 15.65
C THR A 109 2.65 -6.28 14.70
N ASN A 110 1.37 -6.45 14.99
CA ASN A 110 0.21 -6.05 14.20
C ASN A 110 -0.03 -6.85 12.91
N GLU A 111 0.70 -7.92 12.66
CA GLU A 111 0.27 -8.91 11.65
C GLU A 111 -0.87 -9.77 12.17
N TYR A 112 -1.65 -10.28 11.23
CA TYR A 112 -2.79 -11.15 11.52
C TYR A 112 -2.47 -12.60 11.19
N ILE A 113 -3.05 -13.53 11.96
CA ILE A 113 -3.08 -14.95 11.62
C ILE A 113 -4.53 -15.37 11.42
N LEU A 114 -4.82 -15.94 10.25
CA LEU A 114 -6.11 -16.48 9.88
C LEU A 114 -6.07 -17.99 9.97
N ILE A 115 -6.99 -18.58 10.72
CA ILE A 115 -7.09 -20.02 10.90
C ILE A 115 -8.08 -20.57 9.90
N GLN A 116 -7.59 -21.47 9.08
CA GLN A 116 -8.35 -22.10 8.01
C GLN A 116 -8.56 -23.58 8.28
N ASP A 117 -9.79 -24.05 8.15
CA ASP A 117 -10.11 -25.48 8.30
C ASP A 117 -9.74 -26.28 7.03
N LYS A 118 -9.99 -27.60 7.07
CA LYS A 118 -9.77 -28.52 5.94
C LYS A 118 -10.60 -28.17 4.69
N THR A 119 -11.66 -27.38 4.84
CA THR A 119 -12.51 -26.95 3.72
C THR A 119 -12.09 -25.58 3.17
N GLN A 120 -10.94 -25.06 3.58
CA GLN A 120 -10.42 -23.74 3.24
C GLN A 120 -11.27 -22.57 3.77
N ARG A 121 -12.16 -22.85 4.71
CA ARG A 121 -12.96 -21.81 5.36
C ARG A 121 -12.18 -21.19 6.53
N ILE A 122 -12.14 -19.88 6.59
CA ILE A 122 -11.59 -19.15 7.75
C ILE A 122 -12.56 -19.30 8.91
N ILE A 123 -12.09 -19.92 10.00
CA ILE A 123 -12.87 -20.19 11.22
C ILE A 123 -12.55 -19.24 12.35
N ASP A 124 -11.31 -18.70 12.35
CA ASP A 124 -10.89 -17.75 13.38
C ASP A 124 -9.80 -16.81 12.88
N ALA A 125 -9.54 -15.71 13.60
CA ALA A 125 -8.49 -14.75 13.27
C ALA A 125 -8.02 -13.99 14.51
N TYR A 126 -6.70 -13.77 14.59
CA TYR A 126 -6.06 -13.06 15.69
C TYR A 126 -5.06 -12.03 15.15
N ARG A 127 -4.90 -10.93 15.88
CA ARG A 127 -3.82 -9.96 15.70
C ARG A 127 -2.68 -10.31 16.65
N TYR A 128 -1.47 -10.42 16.13
CA TYR A 128 -0.28 -10.64 16.95
C TYR A 128 0.27 -9.31 17.48
N VAL A 129 0.57 -9.26 18.77
CA VAL A 129 1.23 -8.13 19.43
C VAL A 129 2.36 -8.69 20.30
N ASP A 130 3.58 -8.32 19.91
CA ASP A 130 4.77 -8.74 20.62
C ASP A 130 4.82 -8.21 22.07
N ASN A 131 5.62 -8.88 22.93
CA ASN A 131 5.85 -8.47 24.32
C ASN A 131 4.61 -8.45 25.24
N LEU A 132 3.59 -9.19 24.91
CA LEU A 132 2.43 -9.42 25.79
C LEU A 132 2.42 -10.83 26.30
N ASP A 133 1.90 -11.04 27.53
CA ASP A 133 1.65 -12.38 28.09
C ASP A 133 0.73 -13.23 27.21
N LYS A 134 -0.18 -12.56 26.49
CA LYS A 134 -1.09 -13.16 25.52
C LYS A 134 -0.98 -12.42 24.20
N PRO A 135 -0.03 -12.82 23.33
CA PRO A 135 0.29 -12.04 22.13
C PRO A 135 -0.77 -12.13 21.03
N TYR A 136 -1.63 -13.15 21.04
CA TYR A 136 -2.69 -13.36 20.05
C TYR A 136 -4.01 -12.74 20.52
N ILE A 137 -4.34 -11.57 19.99
CA ILE A 137 -5.51 -10.80 20.40
C ILE A 137 -6.65 -11.07 19.42
N PRO A 138 -7.83 -11.51 19.89
CA PRO A 138 -9.01 -11.65 19.04
C PRO A 138 -9.39 -10.34 18.38
N LEU A 139 -9.86 -10.41 17.12
CA LEU A 139 -10.22 -9.21 16.37
C LEU A 139 -11.43 -8.49 17.02
N ASN A 140 -11.37 -7.16 17.00
CA ASN A 140 -12.47 -6.33 17.48
C ASN A 140 -13.72 -6.52 16.61
N GLU A 141 -14.86 -6.72 17.25
CA GLU A 141 -16.17 -6.90 16.59
C GLU A 141 -17.08 -5.68 16.71
N LYS A 142 -16.62 -4.61 17.38
CA LYS A 142 -17.44 -3.43 17.57
C LYS A 142 -17.69 -2.73 16.23
N PRO A 143 -18.94 -2.50 15.85
CA PRO A 143 -19.26 -1.75 14.64
C PRO A 143 -18.82 -0.29 14.80
N PHE A 144 -18.56 0.38 13.68
CA PHE A 144 -18.49 1.83 13.65
C PHE A 144 -19.90 2.40 13.53
N GLU A 145 -20.19 3.48 14.22
CA GLU A 145 -21.52 4.07 14.22
C GLU A 145 -21.42 5.59 14.14
N SER A 146 -22.06 6.15 13.12
CA SER A 146 -22.13 7.60 12.91
C SER A 146 -23.46 8.00 12.29
N SER A 147 -23.84 9.25 12.43
CA SER A 147 -25.05 9.79 11.81
C SER A 147 -25.01 9.69 10.28
N MET A 148 -23.81 9.83 9.70
CA MET A 148 -23.61 9.84 8.25
C MET A 148 -23.63 8.43 7.63
N PHE A 149 -23.00 7.45 8.29
CA PHE A 149 -22.83 6.10 7.72
C PHE A 149 -23.73 5.05 8.39
N GLY A 150 -24.41 5.42 9.47
CA GLY A 150 -25.16 4.48 10.29
C GLY A 150 -24.22 3.47 10.96
N LYS A 151 -24.74 2.28 11.22
CA LYS A 151 -24.02 1.18 11.88
C LYS A 151 -23.33 0.30 10.86
N VAL A 152 -22.00 0.41 10.76
CA VAL A 152 -21.16 -0.31 9.81
C VAL A 152 -20.52 -1.51 10.49
N LYS A 153 -20.78 -2.70 9.94
CA LYS A 153 -20.19 -3.99 10.36
C LYS A 153 -19.34 -4.56 9.22
N PRO A 154 -18.31 -5.35 9.54
CA PRO A 154 -17.53 -6.04 8.51
C PRO A 154 -18.38 -7.09 7.79
N LYS A 155 -18.23 -7.21 6.48
CA LYS A 155 -18.90 -8.23 5.65
C LYS A 155 -18.10 -9.52 5.51
N ASP A 156 -16.79 -9.42 5.69
CA ASP A 156 -15.86 -10.53 5.59
C ASP A 156 -14.72 -10.37 6.59
N ILE A 157 -13.85 -11.38 6.66
CA ILE A 157 -12.72 -11.39 7.60
C ILE A 157 -11.68 -10.31 7.27
N TYR A 158 -11.50 -9.95 6.01
CA TYR A 158 -10.55 -8.93 5.60
C TYR A 158 -11.01 -7.53 6.01
N GLN A 159 -12.30 -7.26 5.87
CA GLN A 159 -12.90 -6.03 6.41
C GLN A 159 -12.84 -6.01 7.94
N LYS A 160 -13.00 -7.15 8.62
CA LYS A 160 -12.86 -7.26 10.08
C LYS A 160 -11.42 -6.91 10.51
N MET A 161 -10.39 -7.44 9.82
CA MET A 161 -9.00 -7.06 10.07
C MET A 161 -8.75 -5.57 9.81
N ALA A 162 -9.31 -5.02 8.72
CA ALA A 162 -9.20 -3.59 8.44
C ALA A 162 -9.81 -2.72 9.54
N MET A 163 -11.00 -3.07 10.05
CA MET A 163 -11.65 -2.38 11.15
C MET A 163 -10.85 -2.49 12.46
N ASP A 164 -10.31 -3.68 12.77
CA ASP A 164 -9.44 -3.89 13.93
C ASP A 164 -8.15 -3.04 13.82
N SER A 165 -7.54 -3.01 12.64
CA SER A 165 -6.33 -2.22 12.40
C SER A 165 -6.57 -0.71 12.55
N LEU A 166 -7.69 -0.19 12.03
CA LEU A 166 -8.07 1.21 12.17
C LEU A 166 -8.26 1.62 13.64
N VAL A 167 -8.75 0.71 14.48
CA VAL A 167 -8.98 0.99 15.90
C VAL A 167 -7.70 0.95 16.73
N ASN A 168 -6.79 0.03 16.42
CA ASN A 168 -5.67 -0.32 17.30
C ASN A 168 -4.32 0.22 16.85
N ASN A 169 -4.19 0.71 15.61
CA ASN A 169 -2.91 1.18 15.07
C ASN A 169 -2.94 2.66 14.73
N GLN A 170 -1.83 3.35 14.96
CA GLN A 170 -1.68 4.76 14.60
C GLN A 170 -1.53 4.94 13.08
N LEU A 171 -0.94 3.98 12.39
CA LEU A 171 -0.78 3.95 10.95
C LEU A 171 -1.39 2.67 10.40
N THR A 172 -2.35 2.81 9.48
CA THR A 172 -2.99 1.67 8.81
C THR A 172 -2.95 1.88 7.31
N MET A 173 -2.44 0.88 6.59
CA MET A 173 -2.46 0.84 5.12
C MET A 173 -3.49 -0.20 4.66
N LEU A 174 -4.53 0.25 3.97
CA LEU A 174 -5.55 -0.62 3.38
C LEU A 174 -5.26 -0.88 1.91
N LYS A 175 -4.87 -2.11 1.58
CA LYS A 175 -4.57 -2.58 0.23
C LYS A 175 -5.64 -3.56 -0.23
N GLY A 176 -6.07 -3.44 -1.48
CA GLY A 176 -7.08 -4.33 -2.06
C GLY A 176 -7.69 -3.77 -3.34
N PRO A 177 -8.49 -4.57 -4.08
CA PRO A 177 -9.08 -4.17 -5.36
C PRO A 177 -10.07 -3.01 -5.21
N ALA A 178 -10.43 -2.39 -6.34
CA ALA A 178 -11.50 -1.41 -6.38
C ALA A 178 -12.82 -2.05 -5.90
N GLY A 179 -13.65 -1.27 -5.18
CA GLY A 179 -14.93 -1.77 -4.66
C GLY A 179 -14.85 -2.62 -3.37
N SER A 180 -13.65 -2.94 -2.84
CA SER A 180 -13.52 -3.72 -1.60
C SER A 180 -13.91 -2.98 -0.31
N GLY A 181 -14.34 -1.72 -0.40
CA GLY A 181 -14.84 -0.94 0.74
C GLY A 181 -13.77 -0.18 1.54
N LYS A 182 -12.52 -0.08 1.06
CA LYS A 182 -11.42 0.59 1.79
C LYS A 182 -11.77 2.00 2.26
N SER A 183 -12.16 2.87 1.33
CA SER A 183 -12.52 4.26 1.63
C SER A 183 -13.78 4.35 2.50
N PHE A 184 -14.75 3.48 2.24
CA PHE A 184 -15.97 3.41 3.04
C PHE A 184 -15.68 3.08 4.50
N LEU A 185 -14.88 2.05 4.78
CA LEU A 185 -14.49 1.66 6.14
C LEU A 185 -13.67 2.75 6.82
N SER A 186 -12.69 3.35 6.11
CA SER A 186 -11.86 4.43 6.68
C SER A 186 -12.71 5.64 7.06
N LEU A 187 -13.60 6.08 6.18
CA LEU A 187 -14.47 7.22 6.47
C LEU A 187 -15.47 6.91 7.58
N SER A 188 -16.06 5.71 7.58
CA SER A 188 -16.97 5.28 8.66
C SER A 188 -16.29 5.31 10.03
N TYR A 189 -15.02 4.86 10.11
CA TYR A 189 -14.22 4.94 11.33
C TYR A 189 -13.97 6.39 11.75
N LEU A 190 -13.53 7.24 10.81
CA LEU A 190 -13.17 8.63 11.11
C LEU A 190 -14.40 9.43 11.59
N PHE A 191 -15.56 9.23 10.97
CA PHE A 191 -16.80 9.88 11.39
C PHE A 191 -17.30 9.36 12.73
N ASP A 192 -17.21 8.06 12.99
CA ASP A 192 -17.47 7.49 14.31
C ASP A 192 -16.61 8.17 15.40
N ARG A 193 -15.30 8.34 15.15
CA ARG A 193 -14.39 8.99 16.09
C ARG A 193 -14.66 10.46 16.29
N LEU A 194 -15.00 11.16 15.22
CA LEU A 194 -15.31 12.59 15.24
C LEU A 194 -16.59 12.86 16.03
N GLU A 195 -17.67 12.12 15.75
CA GLU A 195 -18.95 12.29 16.43
C GLU A 195 -18.91 11.93 17.93
N HIS A 196 -18.08 10.95 18.29
CA HIS A 196 -17.86 10.59 19.69
C HIS A 196 -16.77 11.42 20.40
N GLY A 197 -16.27 12.50 19.77
CA GLY A 197 -15.30 13.40 20.37
C GLY A 197 -13.94 12.75 20.67
N LYS A 198 -13.56 11.71 19.93
CA LYS A 198 -12.27 11.03 20.09
C LYS A 198 -11.17 11.68 19.26
N ILE A 199 -11.55 12.43 18.23
CA ILE A 199 -10.67 13.26 17.40
C ILE A 199 -11.36 14.58 17.12
N ASP A 200 -10.59 15.66 16.94
CA ASP A 200 -11.11 17.01 16.76
C ASP A 200 -11.36 17.33 15.28
N ARG A 201 -10.59 16.74 14.38
CA ARG A 201 -10.71 16.99 12.94
C ARG A 201 -10.22 15.81 12.10
N VAL A 202 -10.72 15.76 10.88
CA VAL A 202 -10.28 14.82 9.83
C VAL A 202 -9.65 15.62 8.70
N ILE A 203 -8.46 15.20 8.24
CA ILE A 203 -7.79 15.78 7.08
C ILE A 203 -7.70 14.68 6.03
N ILE A 204 -8.23 14.95 4.83
CA ILE A 204 -8.24 13.99 3.72
C ILE A 204 -7.38 14.54 2.58
N PHE A 205 -6.34 13.79 2.21
CA PHE A 205 -5.54 14.07 1.03
C PHE A 205 -6.01 13.16 -0.11
N CYS A 206 -6.52 13.78 -1.17
CA CYS A 206 -6.97 13.07 -2.37
C CYS A 206 -6.09 13.43 -3.55
N ASN A 207 -5.80 12.45 -4.40
CA ASN A 207 -5.16 12.73 -5.67
C ASN A 207 -6.20 13.35 -6.61
N THR A 208 -5.94 14.57 -7.11
CA THR A 208 -6.85 15.32 -7.99
C THR A 208 -6.70 14.95 -9.46
N VAL A 209 -5.86 13.98 -9.79
CA VAL A 209 -5.67 13.54 -11.17
C VAL A 209 -6.92 12.81 -11.64
N ALA A 210 -7.69 13.52 -12.47
CA ALA A 210 -8.82 12.93 -13.18
C ALA A 210 -8.29 11.83 -14.13
N THR A 211 -8.68 10.60 -13.90
CA THR A 211 -8.50 9.54 -14.88
C THR A 211 -9.39 9.87 -16.08
N ASN A 212 -8.78 10.05 -17.25
CA ASN A 212 -9.44 10.24 -18.54
C ASN A 212 -10.33 11.50 -18.68
N GLY A 213 -9.70 12.68 -18.82
CA GLY A 213 -10.35 13.85 -19.42
C GLY A 213 -11.57 14.44 -18.71
N SER A 214 -11.93 13.94 -17.55
CA SER A 214 -13.01 14.52 -16.75
C SER A 214 -12.53 15.79 -16.05
N ALA A 215 -13.38 16.84 -16.07
CA ALA A 215 -13.12 18.14 -15.49
C ALA A 215 -12.59 18.02 -14.05
N LYS A 216 -11.60 18.85 -13.69
CA LYS A 216 -11.14 19.00 -12.31
C LYS A 216 -12.35 19.24 -11.41
N LEU A 217 -12.66 18.28 -10.56
CA LEU A 217 -13.65 18.50 -9.50
C LEU A 217 -13.13 19.63 -8.61
N GLY A 218 -13.82 20.77 -8.65
CA GLY A 218 -13.52 21.91 -7.82
C GLY A 218 -13.62 21.54 -6.34
N LEU A 219 -12.79 22.16 -5.51
CA LEU A 219 -12.91 22.11 -4.06
C LEU A 219 -14.34 22.52 -3.66
N ILE A 220 -15.07 21.60 -3.05
CA ILE A 220 -16.31 21.94 -2.36
C ILE A 220 -15.87 22.70 -1.10
N LYS A 221 -16.21 23.99 -1.04
CA LYS A 221 -16.03 24.82 0.15
C LYS A 221 -17.03 24.44 1.22
#